data_06fb5fd04c339e33c9abb6e8852fbdac
#
_entry.id   06fb5fd04c339e33c9abb6e8852fbdac
#
_cell.length_a   1.000
_cell.length_b   1.000
_cell.length_c   1.000
_cell.angle_alpha   90.00
_cell.angle_beta   90.00
_cell.angle_gamma   90.00
#
_symmetry.space_group_name_H-M   'P 1'
#
loop_
_entity.id
_entity.type
_entity.pdbx_description
1 polymer ?
#
loop_
_entity_poly.entity_id
_entity_poly.type
_entity_poly.pdbx_seq_one_letter_code
_entity_poly.pdbx_strand_id
1 'polypeptide(L)'
;MSNTMRVCYKLSYFSNLNGRFSMINIENYIERLIILLRDQFNWRLQYVGLQGSYLRGEATDSSDIDIMVVIDQLSVADLDCYRTAIESLDYFDKACGFICSAADLKNWNPLEICHLLHSTKDYYGTLAALVPEYTECDIRNFVKMSVNNLYHEICHRYIHRDSSKNIQCLPATYKGVFFILQNLHYLKSGVFAGTKAELLPLLSGKDRAVLERALELNYTDTYDFADSFELLFTWCQETMKRL
;
A
#
# COMPACT_ATOMS: atom_id res chain seq x y z
N MET A 1 -14.54 -17.62 -5.34
CA MET A 1 -13.61 -17.01 -6.31
C MET A 1 -13.27 -15.64 -5.75
N SER A 2 -12.19 -15.52 -5.00
CA SER A 2 -11.81 -14.28 -4.32
C SER A 2 -10.90 -13.47 -5.26
N ASN A 3 -11.40 -12.34 -5.73
CA ASN A 3 -10.57 -11.31 -6.34
C ASN A 3 -9.90 -10.50 -5.22
N THR A 4 -8.79 -11.02 -4.73
CA THR A 4 -7.91 -10.28 -3.85
C THR A 4 -7.21 -9.22 -4.70
N MET A 5 -7.30 -7.96 -4.29
CA MET A 5 -6.54 -6.84 -4.85
C MET A 5 -5.08 -7.27 -5.05
N ARG A 6 -4.70 -7.55 -6.29
CA ARG A 6 -3.30 -7.76 -6.65
C ARG A 6 -2.63 -6.40 -6.65
N VAL A 7 -1.89 -6.12 -5.61
CA VAL A 7 -0.87 -5.08 -5.66
C VAL A 7 0.05 -5.43 -6.84
N CYS A 8 0.02 -4.62 -7.89
CA CYS A 8 0.85 -4.83 -9.07
C CYS A 8 2.32 -4.64 -8.72
N TYR A 9 3.05 -5.75 -8.54
CA TYR A 9 4.50 -5.71 -8.46
C TYR A 9 5.07 -5.78 -9.89
N LYS A 10 5.48 -4.64 -10.41
CA LYS A 10 6.33 -4.59 -11.62
C LYS A 10 7.78 -4.91 -11.23
N LEU A 11 8.32 -5.98 -11.79
CA LEU A 11 9.76 -6.24 -11.82
C LEU A 11 10.38 -5.25 -12.83
N SER A 12 11.00 -4.19 -12.33
CA SER A 12 11.79 -3.31 -13.18
C SER A 12 13.24 -3.83 -13.28
N TYR A 13 13.67 -4.13 -14.50
CA TYR A 13 15.05 -4.41 -14.87
C TYR A 13 15.89 -3.13 -14.73
N PHE A 14 17.03 -3.24 -14.06
CA PHE A 14 18.03 -2.17 -13.94
C PHE A 14 18.67 -1.87 -15.29
N SER A 15 18.69 -0.61 -15.68
CA SER A 15 19.72 -0.03 -16.55
C SER A 15 20.28 1.22 -15.91
N ASN A 16 21.55 1.14 -15.54
CA ASN A 16 22.36 2.24 -15.04
C ASN A 16 22.52 3.34 -16.12
N LEU A 17 22.07 4.54 -15.83
CA LEU A 17 22.58 5.77 -16.44
C LEU A 17 22.71 6.86 -15.37
N ASN A 18 23.92 7.37 -15.18
CA ASN A 18 24.28 8.48 -14.32
C ASN A 18 23.55 9.77 -14.73
N GLY A 19 22.44 10.06 -14.08
CA GLY A 19 21.77 11.35 -14.09
C GLY A 19 21.37 11.70 -12.67
N ARG A 20 21.68 12.92 -12.20
CA ARG A 20 21.10 13.47 -10.97
C ARG A 20 19.59 13.54 -11.16
N PHE A 21 18.85 12.53 -10.69
CA PHE A 21 17.40 12.59 -10.66
C PHE A 21 16.98 13.51 -9.52
N SER A 22 16.34 14.63 -9.86
CA SER A 22 15.62 15.42 -8.88
C SER A 22 14.41 14.61 -8.42
N MET A 23 14.21 14.47 -7.10
CA MET A 23 12.98 13.89 -6.57
C MET A 23 11.77 14.56 -7.22
N ILE A 24 10.76 13.76 -7.58
CA ILE A 24 9.53 14.28 -8.17
C ILE A 24 8.89 15.26 -7.18
N ASN A 25 8.59 16.46 -7.65
CA ASN A 25 7.81 17.41 -6.88
C ASN A 25 6.35 16.93 -6.86
N ILE A 26 6.01 16.13 -5.85
CA ILE A 26 4.72 15.47 -5.75
C ILE A 26 3.56 16.45 -5.60
N GLU A 27 3.78 17.57 -4.90
CA GLU A 27 2.76 18.61 -4.73
C GLU A 27 2.39 19.23 -6.09
N ASN A 28 3.39 19.62 -6.88
CA ASN A 28 3.16 20.16 -8.22
C ASN A 28 2.51 19.12 -9.16
N TYR A 29 2.91 17.85 -9.05
CA TYR A 29 2.29 16.76 -9.84
C TYR A 29 0.80 16.65 -9.54
N ILE A 30 0.42 16.64 -8.25
CA ILE A 30 -0.98 16.51 -7.82
C ILE A 30 -1.80 17.74 -8.21
N GLU A 31 -1.25 18.95 -8.06
CA GLU A 31 -1.93 20.18 -8.46
C GLU A 31 -2.25 20.16 -9.97
N ARG A 32 -1.29 19.79 -10.81
CA ARG A 32 -1.49 19.65 -12.26
C ARG A 32 -2.53 18.58 -12.59
N LEU A 33 -2.47 17.44 -11.90
CA LEU A 33 -3.45 16.36 -12.07
C LEU A 33 -4.86 16.83 -11.71
N ILE A 34 -5.05 17.55 -10.59
CA ILE A 34 -6.35 18.07 -10.19
C ILE A 34 -6.90 19.03 -11.24
N ILE A 35 -6.08 19.90 -11.82
CA ILE A 35 -6.51 20.82 -12.89
C ILE A 35 -7.02 20.01 -14.09
N LEU A 36 -6.28 19.01 -14.55
CA LEU A 36 -6.67 18.16 -15.67
C LEU A 36 -7.96 17.38 -15.39
N LEU A 37 -8.07 16.81 -14.19
CA LEU A 37 -9.26 16.05 -13.79
C LEU A 37 -10.50 16.95 -13.65
N ARG A 38 -10.34 18.19 -13.17
CA ARG A 38 -11.43 19.16 -13.11
C ARG A 38 -11.89 19.60 -14.49
N ASP A 39 -10.98 19.78 -15.43
CA ASP A 39 -11.32 20.07 -16.84
C ASP A 39 -12.07 18.89 -17.47
N GLN A 40 -11.62 17.68 -17.23
CA GLN A 40 -12.18 16.46 -17.82
C GLN A 40 -13.52 16.04 -17.19
N PHE A 41 -13.60 16.04 -15.86
CA PHE A 41 -14.76 15.53 -15.12
C PHE A 41 -15.66 16.62 -14.51
N ASN A 42 -15.18 17.85 -14.43
CA ASN A 42 -15.89 19.00 -13.90
C ASN A 42 -16.50 18.70 -12.49
N TRP A 43 -17.80 18.92 -12.29
CA TRP A 43 -18.50 18.65 -11.04
C TRP A 43 -18.55 17.16 -10.64
N ARG A 44 -18.28 16.26 -11.58
CA ARG A 44 -18.19 14.80 -11.32
C ARG A 44 -16.97 14.42 -10.48
N LEU A 45 -15.91 15.21 -10.47
CA LEU A 45 -14.76 14.97 -9.60
C LEU A 45 -15.15 15.20 -8.16
N GLN A 46 -15.06 14.18 -7.31
CA GLN A 46 -15.43 14.21 -5.90
C GLN A 46 -14.21 14.25 -4.99
N TYR A 47 -13.12 13.58 -5.38
CA TYR A 47 -11.97 13.40 -4.50
C TYR A 47 -10.67 13.14 -5.27
N VAL A 48 -9.57 13.69 -4.73
CA VAL A 48 -8.19 13.30 -5.08
C VAL A 48 -7.36 13.24 -3.80
N GLY A 49 -6.66 12.12 -3.58
CA GLY A 49 -5.79 11.93 -2.42
C GLY A 49 -4.49 11.24 -2.75
N LEU A 50 -3.45 11.53 -1.99
CA LEU A 50 -2.13 10.91 -2.07
C LEU A 50 -2.00 9.77 -1.07
N GLN A 51 -1.38 8.69 -1.51
CA GLN A 51 -1.07 7.49 -0.73
C GLN A 51 0.41 7.11 -0.84
N GLY A 52 0.76 5.97 -0.30
CA GLY A 52 2.03 5.30 -0.57
C GLY A 52 3.26 5.98 0.01
N SER A 53 4.40 5.71 -0.63
CA SER A 53 5.71 6.14 -0.13
C SER A 53 5.93 7.65 -0.20
N TYR A 54 5.35 8.34 -1.18
CA TYR A 54 5.40 9.79 -1.26
C TYR A 54 4.68 10.47 -0.10
N LEU A 55 3.50 9.97 0.29
CA LEU A 55 2.80 10.46 1.48
C LEU A 55 3.63 10.30 2.74
N ARG A 56 4.32 9.17 2.88
CA ARG A 56 5.12 8.85 4.07
C ARG A 56 6.49 9.52 4.11
N GLY A 57 6.90 10.23 3.04
CA GLY A 57 8.27 10.75 2.92
C GLY A 57 9.33 9.66 2.79
N GLU A 58 8.95 8.45 2.38
CA GLU A 58 9.81 7.28 2.20
C GLU A 58 10.08 6.97 0.71
N ALA A 59 9.71 7.86 -0.21
CA ALA A 59 9.85 7.64 -1.63
C ALA A 59 11.33 7.56 -2.05
N THR A 60 11.61 6.70 -3.02
CA THR A 60 12.91 6.52 -3.69
C THR A 60 12.73 6.71 -5.19
N ASP A 61 13.83 6.69 -5.95
CA ASP A 61 13.78 6.79 -7.41
C ASP A 61 12.97 5.68 -8.09
N SER A 62 12.79 4.54 -7.42
CA SER A 62 11.97 3.43 -7.91
C SER A 62 10.53 3.46 -7.42
N SER A 63 10.13 4.47 -6.64
CA SER A 63 8.79 4.55 -6.07
C SER A 63 7.76 4.97 -7.10
N ASP A 64 6.60 4.31 -7.04
CA ASP A 64 5.41 4.69 -7.79
C ASP A 64 4.70 5.88 -7.12
N ILE A 65 3.90 6.63 -7.90
CA ILE A 65 3.07 7.73 -7.43
C ILE A 65 1.66 7.18 -7.20
N ASP A 66 1.29 6.96 -5.94
CA ASP A 66 0.02 6.36 -5.56
C ASP A 66 -1.05 7.44 -5.34
N ILE A 67 -1.96 7.63 -6.30
CA ILE A 67 -3.05 8.60 -6.19
C ILE A 67 -4.40 7.91 -6.30
N MET A 68 -5.28 8.24 -5.36
CA MET A 68 -6.67 7.82 -5.37
C MET A 68 -7.55 8.94 -5.94
N VAL A 69 -8.42 8.60 -6.90
CA VAL A 69 -9.39 9.52 -7.49
C VAL A 69 -10.80 8.96 -7.35
N VAL A 70 -11.75 9.81 -6.96
CA VAL A 70 -13.17 9.44 -6.92
C VAL A 70 -13.98 10.43 -7.77
N ILE A 71 -14.80 9.86 -8.65
CA ILE A 71 -15.81 10.61 -9.42
C ILE A 71 -17.22 10.15 -9.02
N ASP A 72 -18.26 10.84 -9.45
CA ASP A 72 -19.65 10.53 -9.09
C ASP A 72 -20.07 9.13 -9.58
N GLN A 73 -19.88 8.87 -10.86
CA GLN A 73 -20.13 7.61 -11.54
C GLN A 73 -18.94 7.26 -12.43
N LEU A 74 -18.64 5.98 -12.59
CA LEU A 74 -17.52 5.50 -13.39
C LEU A 74 -17.97 4.60 -14.52
N SER A 75 -17.57 4.93 -15.74
CA SER A 75 -17.74 4.11 -16.93
C SER A 75 -16.38 3.71 -17.52
N VAL A 76 -16.36 2.78 -18.46
CA VAL A 76 -15.12 2.41 -19.17
C VAL A 76 -14.55 3.61 -19.94
N ALA A 77 -15.43 4.46 -20.53
CA ALA A 77 -14.98 5.69 -21.20
C ALA A 77 -14.29 6.68 -20.22
N ASP A 78 -14.73 6.74 -18.97
CA ASP A 78 -14.08 7.55 -17.94
C ASP A 78 -12.67 7.03 -17.61
N LEU A 79 -12.44 5.71 -17.67
CA LEU A 79 -11.11 5.13 -17.50
C LEU A 79 -10.16 5.58 -18.63
N ASP A 80 -10.65 5.64 -19.88
CA ASP A 80 -9.87 6.14 -21.02
C ASP A 80 -9.57 7.64 -20.87
N CYS A 81 -10.54 8.42 -20.40
CA CYS A 81 -10.35 9.84 -20.08
C CYS A 81 -9.31 10.04 -18.96
N TYR A 82 -9.41 9.29 -17.87
CA TYR A 82 -8.44 9.34 -16.78
C TYR A 82 -7.05 8.95 -17.25
N ARG A 83 -6.94 7.87 -18.02
CA ARG A 83 -5.67 7.45 -18.62
C ARG A 83 -5.05 8.56 -19.46
N THR A 84 -5.81 9.20 -20.34
CA THR A 84 -5.34 10.33 -21.16
C THR A 84 -4.84 11.48 -20.29
N ALA A 85 -5.53 11.79 -19.19
CA ALA A 85 -5.11 12.83 -18.27
C ALA A 85 -3.75 12.51 -17.63
N ILE A 86 -3.54 11.29 -17.11
CA ILE A 86 -2.26 10.90 -16.49
C ILE A 86 -1.13 10.72 -17.53
N GLU A 87 -1.43 10.29 -18.78
CA GLU A 87 -0.46 10.22 -19.89
C GLU A 87 0.04 11.60 -20.32
N SER A 88 -0.75 12.67 -20.11
CA SER A 88 -0.33 14.04 -20.41
C SER A 88 0.60 14.66 -19.34
N LEU A 89 0.77 13.99 -18.20
CA LEU A 89 1.69 14.38 -17.15
C LEU A 89 3.05 13.69 -17.32
N ASP A 90 4.08 14.31 -16.75
CA ASP A 90 5.38 13.65 -16.62
C ASP A 90 5.26 12.42 -15.71
N TYR A 91 6.13 11.43 -15.89
CA TYR A 91 6.21 10.24 -15.03
C TYR A 91 5.02 9.28 -15.13
N PHE A 92 4.40 9.16 -16.28
CA PHE A 92 3.30 8.20 -16.50
C PHE A 92 3.69 6.76 -16.15
N ASP A 93 4.93 6.38 -16.43
CA ASP A 93 5.50 5.06 -16.08
C ASP A 93 5.54 4.77 -14.57
N LYS A 94 5.47 5.81 -13.73
CA LYS A 94 5.40 5.74 -12.27
C LYS A 94 3.99 5.97 -11.72
N ALA A 95 3.06 6.42 -12.55
CA ALA A 95 1.69 6.64 -12.10
C ALA A 95 1.06 5.31 -11.67
N CYS A 96 0.71 5.21 -10.40
CA CYS A 96 0.01 4.11 -9.75
C CYS A 96 -1.16 4.66 -8.96
N GLY A 97 -2.03 3.80 -8.51
CA GLY A 97 -3.21 4.22 -7.80
C GLY A 97 -4.46 3.76 -8.52
N PHE A 98 -5.61 4.32 -8.17
CA PHE A 98 -6.86 3.89 -8.76
C PHE A 98 -7.89 5.00 -8.85
N ILE A 99 -8.86 4.82 -9.75
CA ILE A 99 -10.06 5.62 -9.85
C ILE A 99 -11.28 4.74 -9.58
N CYS A 100 -12.24 5.25 -8.82
CA CYS A 100 -13.52 4.58 -8.57
C CYS A 100 -14.67 5.58 -8.58
N SER A 101 -15.91 5.07 -8.56
CA SER A 101 -17.08 5.94 -8.34
C SER A 101 -17.35 6.14 -6.84
N ALA A 102 -18.06 7.23 -6.51
CA ALA A 102 -18.54 7.45 -5.14
C ALA A 102 -19.51 6.34 -4.69
N ALA A 103 -20.29 5.78 -5.63
CA ALA A 103 -21.18 4.67 -5.34
C ALA A 103 -20.41 3.37 -5.02
N ASP A 104 -19.35 3.07 -5.79
CA ASP A 104 -18.48 1.93 -5.52
C ASP A 104 -17.79 2.06 -4.17
N LEU A 105 -17.30 3.27 -3.86
CA LEU A 105 -16.61 3.54 -2.60
C LEU A 105 -17.52 3.42 -1.38
N LYS A 106 -18.80 3.83 -1.48
CA LYS A 106 -19.81 3.62 -0.42
C LYS A 106 -20.08 2.13 -0.13
N ASN A 107 -19.86 1.27 -1.12
CA ASN A 107 -20.02 -0.18 -1.00
C ASN A 107 -18.67 -0.90 -0.78
N TRP A 108 -17.60 -0.13 -0.52
CA TRP A 108 -16.28 -0.72 -0.29
C TRP A 108 -16.28 -1.57 0.98
N ASN A 109 -15.36 -2.54 1.03
CA ASN A 109 -15.27 -3.43 2.17
C ASN A 109 -14.87 -2.66 3.45
N PRO A 110 -15.71 -2.64 4.52
CA PRO A 110 -15.38 -1.94 5.76
C PRO A 110 -14.04 -2.35 6.39
N LEU A 111 -13.56 -3.56 6.10
CA LEU A 111 -12.26 -4.05 6.58
C LEU A 111 -11.08 -3.16 6.15
N GLU A 112 -11.18 -2.50 4.99
CA GLU A 112 -10.09 -1.71 4.41
C GLU A 112 -10.18 -0.22 4.79
N ILE A 113 -11.35 0.24 5.29
CA ILE A 113 -11.62 1.67 5.46
C ILE A 113 -10.73 2.32 6.51
N CYS A 114 -10.48 1.67 7.64
CA CYS A 114 -9.58 2.20 8.65
C CYS A 114 -8.20 2.51 8.06
N HIS A 115 -7.62 1.52 7.37
CA HIS A 115 -6.31 1.69 6.75
C HIS A 115 -6.33 2.75 5.65
N LEU A 116 -7.36 2.75 4.80
CA LEU A 116 -7.53 3.71 3.71
C LEU A 116 -7.56 5.15 4.23
N LEU A 117 -8.35 5.44 5.27
CA LEU A 117 -8.45 6.77 5.86
C LEU A 117 -7.13 7.25 6.49
N HIS A 118 -6.44 6.38 7.19
CA HIS A 118 -5.19 6.74 7.85
C HIS A 118 -3.96 6.77 6.93
N SER A 119 -4.03 6.12 5.77
CA SER A 119 -2.94 6.05 4.79
C SER A 119 -3.15 6.92 3.55
N THR A 120 -4.12 7.84 3.60
CA THR A 120 -4.42 8.77 2.49
C THR A 120 -4.45 10.20 2.99
N LYS A 121 -3.82 11.13 2.26
CA LYS A 121 -3.88 12.58 2.50
C LYS A 121 -4.81 13.21 1.46
N ASP A 122 -5.81 13.93 1.93
CA ASP A 122 -6.75 14.66 1.08
C ASP A 122 -6.07 15.84 0.40
N TYR A 123 -6.25 15.97 -0.93
CA TYR A 123 -5.85 17.12 -1.73
C TYR A 123 -7.05 17.83 -2.35
N TYR A 124 -8.08 17.09 -2.71
CA TYR A 124 -9.36 17.61 -3.20
C TYR A 124 -10.50 16.80 -2.63
N GLY A 125 -11.49 17.44 -2.03
CA GLY A 125 -12.58 16.76 -1.33
C GLY A 125 -12.16 16.19 0.01
N THR A 126 -13.03 15.34 0.60
CA THR A 126 -12.81 14.70 1.91
C THR A 126 -13.17 13.24 1.83
N LEU A 127 -12.17 12.37 1.97
CA LEU A 127 -12.35 10.91 1.84
C LEU A 127 -13.34 10.36 2.86
N ALA A 128 -13.27 10.81 4.10
CA ALA A 128 -14.15 10.34 5.18
C ALA A 128 -15.65 10.54 4.90
N ALA A 129 -16.02 11.48 4.02
CA ALA A 129 -17.42 11.70 3.63
C ALA A 129 -17.91 10.72 2.55
N LEU A 130 -17.01 9.96 1.92
CA LEU A 130 -17.31 9.11 0.77
C LEU A 130 -17.26 7.61 1.09
N VAL A 131 -16.65 7.22 2.21
CA VAL A 131 -16.46 5.82 2.63
C VAL A 131 -17.55 5.35 3.59
N PRO A 132 -17.81 4.03 3.68
CA PRO A 132 -18.70 3.49 4.71
C PRO A 132 -18.10 3.62 6.11
N GLU A 133 -18.95 3.51 7.12
CA GLU A 133 -18.50 3.36 8.50
C GLU A 133 -17.79 2.03 8.71
N TYR A 134 -16.85 2.01 9.64
CA TYR A 134 -16.13 0.81 10.06
C TYR A 134 -16.08 0.72 11.59
N THR A 135 -15.83 -0.48 12.09
CA THR A 135 -15.78 -0.80 13.51
C THR A 135 -14.42 -1.41 13.90
N GLU A 136 -14.18 -1.51 15.20
CA GLU A 136 -13.01 -2.26 15.71
C GLU A 136 -12.98 -3.71 15.22
N CYS A 137 -14.17 -4.33 15.06
CA CYS A 137 -14.29 -5.68 14.52
C CYS A 137 -13.77 -5.77 13.08
N ASP A 138 -14.02 -4.75 12.27
CA ASP A 138 -13.53 -4.70 10.89
C ASP A 138 -12.01 -4.58 10.85
N ILE A 139 -11.42 -3.74 11.70
CA ILE A 139 -9.96 -3.63 11.81
C ILE A 139 -9.34 -4.96 12.23
N ARG A 140 -9.92 -5.62 13.23
CA ARG A 140 -9.49 -6.94 13.70
C ARG A 140 -9.56 -8.00 12.58
N ASN A 141 -10.64 -8.01 11.84
CA ASN A 141 -10.83 -8.94 10.73
C ASN A 141 -9.88 -8.63 9.56
N PHE A 142 -9.60 -7.36 9.29
CA PHE A 142 -8.55 -6.98 8.34
C PHE A 142 -7.19 -7.58 8.71
N VAL A 143 -6.77 -7.41 9.97
CA VAL A 143 -5.50 -7.96 10.46
C VAL A 143 -5.50 -9.49 10.37
N LYS A 144 -6.58 -10.16 10.79
CA LYS A 144 -6.71 -11.63 10.67
C LYS A 144 -6.57 -12.10 9.25
N MET A 145 -7.32 -11.51 8.33
CA MET A 145 -7.31 -11.88 6.91
C MET A 145 -5.91 -11.67 6.30
N SER A 146 -5.29 -10.53 6.62
CA SER A 146 -3.95 -10.21 6.10
C SER A 146 -2.88 -11.18 6.59
N VAL A 147 -2.90 -11.54 7.89
CA VAL A 147 -1.97 -12.53 8.46
C VAL A 147 -2.22 -13.92 7.90
N ASN A 148 -3.49 -14.33 7.74
CA ASN A 148 -3.85 -15.62 7.16
C ASN A 148 -3.35 -15.74 5.71
N ASN A 149 -3.55 -14.70 4.91
CA ASN A 149 -3.08 -14.65 3.53
C ASN A 149 -1.54 -14.71 3.46
N LEU A 150 -0.87 -13.93 4.29
CA LEU A 150 0.59 -13.94 4.39
C LEU A 150 1.11 -15.33 4.79
N TYR A 151 0.52 -15.93 5.83
CA TYR A 151 0.90 -17.27 6.29
C TYR A 151 0.69 -18.33 5.19
N HIS A 152 -0.46 -18.33 4.53
CA HIS A 152 -0.73 -19.23 3.42
C HIS A 152 0.28 -19.02 2.28
N GLU A 153 0.58 -17.77 1.93
CA GLU A 153 1.53 -17.43 0.86
C GLU A 153 2.94 -17.97 1.15
N ILE A 154 3.48 -17.72 2.35
CA ILE A 154 4.82 -18.17 2.69
C ILE A 154 4.91 -19.71 2.77
N CYS A 155 3.92 -20.38 3.35
CA CYS A 155 3.86 -21.84 3.39
C CYS A 155 3.78 -22.44 1.98
N HIS A 156 2.88 -21.91 1.13
CA HIS A 156 2.73 -22.38 -0.24
C HIS A 156 4.01 -22.20 -1.06
N ARG A 157 4.66 -21.04 -0.94
CA ARG A 157 5.94 -20.81 -1.64
C ARG A 157 7.04 -21.72 -1.15
N TYR A 158 7.13 -21.94 0.16
CA TYR A 158 8.15 -22.82 0.74
C TYR A 158 8.05 -24.24 0.23
N ILE A 159 6.82 -24.75 0.08
CA ILE A 159 6.57 -26.15 -0.36
C ILE A 159 6.72 -26.30 -1.87
N HIS A 160 6.23 -25.33 -2.66
CA HIS A 160 6.00 -25.52 -4.10
C HIS A 160 6.97 -24.76 -5.01
N ARG A 161 7.82 -23.88 -4.48
CA ARG A 161 8.84 -23.18 -5.26
C ARG A 161 10.23 -23.74 -5.00
N ASP A 162 11.11 -23.57 -6.00
CA ASP A 162 12.54 -23.82 -5.78
C ASP A 162 13.14 -22.82 -4.78
N SER A 163 14.22 -23.23 -4.11
CA SER A 163 14.86 -22.45 -3.04
C SER A 163 15.35 -21.09 -3.53
N SER A 164 15.82 -20.98 -4.78
CA SER A 164 16.35 -19.73 -5.31
C SER A 164 15.26 -18.67 -5.49
N LYS A 165 14.07 -19.07 -5.97
CA LYS A 165 12.91 -18.19 -6.08
C LYS A 165 12.35 -17.78 -4.73
N ASN A 166 12.38 -18.68 -3.75
CA ASN A 166 11.95 -18.37 -2.38
C ASN A 166 12.85 -17.30 -1.75
N ILE A 167 14.16 -17.45 -1.88
CA ILE A 167 15.13 -16.45 -1.42
C ILE A 167 14.87 -15.09 -2.07
N GLN A 168 14.68 -15.04 -3.38
CA GLN A 168 14.42 -13.77 -4.10
C GLN A 168 13.09 -13.09 -3.72
N CYS A 169 12.06 -13.85 -3.36
CA CYS A 169 10.72 -13.31 -3.10
C CYS A 169 10.49 -12.90 -1.64
N LEU A 170 11.24 -13.46 -0.68
CA LEU A 170 11.00 -13.21 0.75
C LEU A 170 11.09 -11.74 1.15
N PRO A 171 12.06 -10.92 0.66
CA PRO A 171 12.10 -9.48 0.97
C PRO A 171 10.83 -8.73 0.54
N ALA A 172 10.28 -9.04 -0.64
CA ALA A 172 9.03 -8.45 -1.11
C ALA A 172 7.84 -8.85 -0.23
N THR A 173 7.83 -10.08 0.29
CA THR A 173 6.80 -10.57 1.21
C THR A 173 6.84 -9.82 2.55
N TYR A 174 8.01 -9.50 3.06
CA TYR A 174 8.17 -8.72 4.29
C TYR A 174 7.64 -7.29 4.20
N LYS A 175 7.56 -6.69 3.00
CA LYS A 175 6.98 -5.33 2.84
C LYS A 175 5.54 -5.23 3.34
N GLY A 176 4.76 -6.30 3.23
CA GLY A 176 3.37 -6.36 3.71
C GLY A 176 3.23 -6.33 5.23
N VAL A 177 4.26 -6.74 5.97
CA VAL A 177 4.25 -6.79 7.45
C VAL A 177 4.00 -5.42 8.07
N PHE A 178 4.56 -4.37 7.49
CA PHE A 178 4.37 -2.99 7.96
C PHE A 178 2.88 -2.62 8.07
N PHE A 179 2.11 -2.86 7.02
CA PHE A 179 0.67 -2.52 6.99
C PHE A 179 -0.15 -3.33 7.98
N ILE A 180 0.22 -4.59 8.19
CA ILE A 180 -0.41 -5.43 9.21
C ILE A 180 -0.10 -4.89 10.61
N LEU A 181 1.15 -4.54 10.89
CA LEU A 181 1.59 -4.01 12.17
C LEU A 181 0.98 -2.64 12.48
N GLN A 182 0.80 -1.76 11.49
CA GLN A 182 0.10 -0.48 11.66
C GLN A 182 -1.32 -0.70 12.20
N ASN A 183 -2.10 -1.56 11.54
CA ASN A 183 -3.48 -1.84 11.96
C ASN A 183 -3.53 -2.61 13.28
N LEU A 184 -2.59 -3.54 13.53
CA LEU A 184 -2.49 -4.26 14.78
C LEU A 184 -2.13 -3.32 15.96
N HIS A 185 -1.24 -2.36 15.73
CA HIS A 185 -0.90 -1.35 16.73
C HIS A 185 -2.08 -0.41 16.99
N TYR A 186 -2.72 0.07 15.93
CA TYR A 186 -3.91 0.92 16.05
C TYR A 186 -5.04 0.24 16.82
N LEU A 187 -5.31 -1.04 16.54
CA LEU A 187 -6.29 -1.84 17.25
C LEU A 187 -6.03 -1.92 18.77
N LYS A 188 -4.75 -1.89 19.18
CA LYS A 188 -4.36 -1.99 20.60
C LYS A 188 -4.28 -0.65 21.30
N SER A 189 -3.90 0.41 20.61
CA SER A 189 -3.52 1.69 21.21
C SER A 189 -4.45 2.85 20.83
N GLY A 190 -5.24 2.71 19.76
CA GLY A 190 -5.99 3.82 19.16
C GLY A 190 -5.11 4.85 18.43
N VAL A 191 -3.79 4.60 18.30
CA VAL A 191 -2.84 5.49 17.64
C VAL A 191 -2.32 4.86 16.36
N PHE A 192 -2.52 5.54 15.23
CA PHE A 192 -2.03 5.09 13.92
C PHE A 192 -0.65 5.71 13.64
N ALA A 193 0.38 4.87 13.53
CA ALA A 193 1.71 5.30 13.13
C ALA A 193 1.82 5.30 11.60
N GLY A 194 2.03 6.46 11.00
CA GLY A 194 2.02 6.64 9.55
C GLY A 194 3.24 6.07 8.84
N THR A 195 4.40 6.05 9.51
CA THR A 195 5.69 5.63 8.95
C THR A 195 6.31 4.49 9.73
N LYS A 196 7.28 3.79 9.11
CA LYS A 196 8.06 2.74 9.79
C LYS A 196 8.89 3.30 10.94
N ALA A 197 9.41 4.53 10.78
CA ALA A 197 10.18 5.22 11.80
C ALA A 197 9.33 5.55 13.05
N GLU A 198 8.08 5.95 12.86
CA GLU A 198 7.13 6.19 13.96
C GLU A 198 6.69 4.87 14.62
N LEU A 199 6.45 3.82 13.82
CA LEU A 199 5.92 2.55 14.32
C LEU A 199 6.95 1.75 15.12
N LEU A 200 8.20 1.70 14.65
CA LEU A 200 9.24 0.82 15.20
C LEU A 200 9.48 0.99 16.71
N PRO A 201 9.59 2.22 17.28
CA PRO A 201 9.78 2.41 18.71
C PRO A 201 8.56 2.00 19.56
N LEU A 202 7.37 1.91 18.95
CA LEU A 202 6.12 1.54 19.63
C LEU A 202 5.93 0.01 19.71
N LEU A 203 6.73 -0.75 18.98
CA LEU A 203 6.66 -2.21 18.94
C LEU A 203 7.65 -2.86 19.90
N SER A 204 7.32 -4.08 20.33
CA SER A 204 8.18 -4.93 21.17
C SER A 204 8.13 -6.39 20.74
N GLY A 205 9.07 -7.21 21.23
CA GLY A 205 9.11 -8.65 20.95
C GLY A 205 9.15 -8.97 19.45
N LYS A 206 8.39 -9.96 19.02
CA LYS A 206 8.39 -10.39 17.62
C LYS A 206 7.78 -9.38 16.66
N ASP A 207 6.83 -8.55 17.11
CA ASP A 207 6.28 -7.46 16.29
C ASP A 207 7.39 -6.48 15.87
N ARG A 208 8.28 -6.14 16.80
CA ARG A 208 9.44 -5.32 16.51
C ARG A 208 10.45 -6.04 15.61
N ALA A 209 10.78 -7.28 15.94
CA ALA A 209 11.78 -8.07 15.21
C ALA A 209 11.41 -8.25 13.73
N VAL A 210 10.13 -8.52 13.41
CA VAL A 210 9.72 -8.66 12.00
C VAL A 210 9.76 -7.34 11.23
N LEU A 211 9.51 -6.19 11.90
CA LEU A 211 9.64 -4.89 11.24
C LEU A 211 11.10 -4.50 11.04
N GLU A 212 11.97 -4.77 12.02
CA GLU A 212 13.43 -4.59 11.88
C GLU A 212 13.96 -5.43 10.72
N ARG A 213 13.57 -6.72 10.64
CA ARG A 213 13.95 -7.58 9.52
C ARG A 213 13.42 -7.06 8.18
N ALA A 214 12.20 -6.55 8.11
CA ALA A 214 11.66 -5.92 6.90
C ALA A 214 12.48 -4.71 6.45
N LEU A 215 13.00 -3.93 7.39
CA LEU A 215 13.89 -2.81 7.11
C LEU A 215 15.26 -3.29 6.62
N GLU A 216 15.87 -4.27 7.28
CA GLU A 216 17.17 -4.85 6.89
C GLU A 216 17.14 -5.39 5.46
N LEU A 217 16.10 -6.16 5.11
CA LEU A 217 15.93 -6.78 3.80
C LEU A 217 15.74 -5.77 2.64
N ASN A 218 15.45 -4.51 2.93
CA ASN A 218 15.38 -3.47 1.91
C ASN A 218 16.77 -2.94 1.50
N TYR A 219 17.81 -3.20 2.32
CA TYR A 219 19.15 -2.62 2.14
C TYR A 219 20.24 -3.67 1.93
N THR A 220 19.90 -4.95 1.91
CA THR A 220 20.88 -6.03 1.74
C THR A 220 20.46 -7.01 0.66
N ASP A 221 21.42 -7.37 -0.21
CA ASP A 221 21.22 -8.41 -1.23
C ASP A 221 21.48 -9.81 -0.68
N THR A 222 22.07 -9.92 0.52
CA THR A 222 22.41 -11.20 1.16
C THR A 222 21.83 -11.23 2.57
N TYR A 223 21.14 -12.33 2.89
CA TYR A 223 20.54 -12.55 4.20
C TYR A 223 20.39 -14.05 4.50
N ASP A 224 20.21 -14.39 5.77
CA ASP A 224 19.87 -15.75 6.16
C ASP A 224 18.38 -16.01 5.89
N PHE A 225 18.13 -16.83 4.88
CA PHE A 225 16.77 -17.19 4.48
C PHE A 225 16.05 -17.99 5.57
N ALA A 226 16.72 -18.98 6.17
CA ALA A 226 16.11 -19.89 7.14
C ALA A 226 15.65 -19.11 8.38
N ASP A 227 16.52 -18.27 8.92
CA ASP A 227 16.24 -17.44 10.09
C ASP A 227 15.12 -16.40 9.78
N SER A 228 15.19 -15.76 8.61
CA SER A 228 14.16 -14.78 8.21
C SER A 228 12.80 -15.44 7.96
N PHE A 229 12.79 -16.62 7.35
CA PHE A 229 11.57 -17.38 7.12
C PHE A 229 10.94 -17.84 8.45
N GLU A 230 11.73 -18.40 9.34
CA GLU A 230 11.27 -18.89 10.65
C GLU A 230 10.69 -17.75 11.50
N LEU A 231 11.35 -16.57 11.49
CA LEU A 231 10.85 -15.39 12.19
C LEU A 231 9.47 -14.99 11.68
N LEU A 232 9.29 -14.87 10.36
CA LEU A 232 8.02 -14.48 9.76
C LEU A 232 6.93 -15.53 9.99
N PHE A 233 7.27 -16.81 9.82
CA PHE A 233 6.37 -17.94 10.01
C PHE A 233 5.84 -18.00 11.46
N THR A 234 6.74 -17.95 12.44
CA THR A 234 6.35 -17.99 13.86
C THR A 234 5.59 -16.75 14.28
N TRP A 235 5.96 -15.58 13.75
CA TRP A 235 5.21 -14.34 14.00
C TRP A 235 3.76 -14.42 13.48
N CYS A 236 3.54 -14.96 12.28
CA CYS A 236 2.19 -15.18 11.77
C CYS A 236 1.36 -16.08 12.68
N GLN A 237 1.93 -17.23 13.11
CA GLN A 237 1.25 -18.17 13.99
C GLN A 237 0.87 -17.55 15.35
N GLU A 238 1.77 -16.77 15.95
CA GLU A 238 1.51 -16.11 17.22
C GLU A 238 0.50 -14.97 17.07
N THR A 239 0.56 -14.24 15.96
CA THR A 239 -0.38 -13.14 15.68
C THR A 239 -1.80 -13.67 15.47
N MET A 240 -1.97 -14.79 14.75
CA MET A 240 -3.28 -15.43 14.61
C MET A 240 -3.89 -15.88 15.95
N LYS A 241 -3.05 -16.33 16.91
CA LYS A 241 -3.54 -16.81 18.22
C LYS A 241 -3.97 -15.68 19.16
N ARG A 242 -3.45 -14.46 18.99
CA ARG A 242 -3.73 -13.30 19.87
C ARG A 242 -4.83 -12.38 19.34
N LEU A 243 -5.37 -12.62 18.14
CA LEU A 243 -6.47 -11.89 17.50
C LEU A 243 -7.83 -12.57 17.73
#